data_0ce9a6e45ebfad8caa0455feaf2548df
#
_entry.id   0ce9a6e45ebfad8caa0455feaf2548df
#
_cell.length_a   1.000
_cell.length_b   1.000
_cell.length_c   1.000
_cell.angle_alpha   90.00
_cell.angle_beta   90.00
_cell.angle_gamma   90.00
#
_symmetry.space_group_name_H-M   'P 1'
#
loop_
_entity.id
_entity.type
_entity.pdbx_description
1 polymer ?
#
loop_
_entity_poly.entity_id
_entity_poly.type
_entity_poly.pdbx_seq_one_letter_code
_entity_poly.pdbx_strand_id
1 'polypeptide(L)'
;MLDAAGVESQVQPADIDETTVKATHHGDAASLATELASAKATAVSALRPGDWVIGSDSLMTVGVRRFDKPRNRDEAAEHLRTFSGQAIILTSAVSLVRDGEVEWTHADRATLHVRDLSDTFIESYLDAEWPEVGYCVGVFRMEGRGVQLFDRVDGDHFTILGMPLLPLLGALRARGLIAA
;
A
#
# COMPACT_ATOMS: atom_id res chain seq x y z
N MET A 1 5.06 2.80 10.82
CA MET A 1 6.27 2.07 10.36
C MET A 1 7.54 2.89 10.59
N LEU A 2 7.66 4.09 10.02
CA LEU A 2 8.88 4.91 10.15
C LEU A 2 9.23 5.21 11.62
N ASP A 3 8.29 5.69 12.42
CA ASP A 3 8.53 5.99 13.84
C ASP A 3 8.98 4.75 14.63
N ALA A 4 8.36 3.58 14.36
CA ALA A 4 8.76 2.31 14.98
C ALA A 4 10.16 1.85 14.54
N ALA A 5 10.64 2.33 13.37
CA ALA A 5 12.00 2.11 12.88
C ALA A 5 12.98 3.20 13.35
N GLY A 6 12.56 4.14 14.20
CA GLY A 6 13.40 5.24 14.69
C GLY A 6 13.66 6.34 13.66
N VAL A 7 12.86 6.43 12.61
CA VAL A 7 12.91 7.50 11.61
C VAL A 7 11.87 8.56 11.97
N GLU A 8 12.34 9.69 12.48
CA GLU A 8 11.46 10.82 12.78
C GLU A 8 10.81 11.35 11.49
N SER A 9 9.48 11.42 11.48
CA SER A 9 8.73 11.84 10.31
C SER A 9 7.46 12.60 10.69
N GLN A 10 6.99 13.45 9.78
CA GLN A 10 5.70 14.12 9.88
C GLN A 10 4.78 13.63 8.77
N VAL A 11 3.52 13.32 9.13
CA VAL A 11 2.53 12.91 8.14
C VAL A 11 1.85 14.15 7.56
N GLN A 12 1.85 14.24 6.23
CA GLN A 12 1.11 15.25 5.50
C GLN A 12 0.34 14.59 4.36
N PRO A 13 -1.02 14.73 4.33
CA PRO A 13 -1.81 14.23 3.23
C PRO A 13 -1.42 14.91 1.91
N ALA A 14 -1.33 14.11 0.85
CA ALA A 14 -1.14 14.61 -0.51
C ALA A 14 -2.51 14.82 -1.16
N ASP A 15 -2.70 15.98 -1.78
CA ASP A 15 -3.90 16.29 -2.59
C ASP A 15 -3.56 16.07 -4.06
N ILE A 16 -3.86 14.88 -4.58
CA ILE A 16 -3.66 14.51 -5.98
C ILE A 16 -4.89 13.82 -6.55
N ASP A 17 -5.12 13.98 -7.85
CA ASP A 17 -6.16 13.23 -8.58
C ASP A 17 -5.62 11.84 -9.00
N GLU A 18 -5.70 10.86 -8.07
CA GLU A 18 -5.32 9.48 -8.35
C GLU A 18 -6.13 8.86 -9.50
N THR A 19 -7.38 9.30 -9.71
CA THR A 19 -8.26 8.75 -10.73
C THR A 19 -7.71 9.04 -12.12
N THR A 20 -7.27 10.26 -12.36
CA THR A 20 -6.64 10.66 -13.62
C THR A 20 -5.33 9.90 -13.84
N VAL A 21 -4.46 9.78 -12.83
CA VAL A 21 -3.22 9.01 -12.94
C VAL A 21 -3.52 7.56 -13.31
N LYS A 22 -4.45 6.92 -12.60
CA LYS A 22 -4.86 5.52 -12.86
C LYS A 22 -5.46 5.32 -14.26
N ALA A 23 -6.19 6.31 -14.79
CA ALA A 23 -6.85 6.23 -16.09
C ALA A 23 -5.89 6.43 -17.28
N THR A 24 -4.83 7.21 -17.10
CA THR A 24 -3.85 7.53 -18.15
C THR A 24 -2.64 6.60 -18.15
N HIS A 25 -2.44 5.83 -17.09
CA HIS A 25 -1.32 4.90 -16.99
C HIS A 25 -1.51 3.66 -17.87
N HIS A 26 -0.49 3.31 -18.65
CA HIS A 26 -0.49 2.16 -19.57
C HIS A 26 0.53 1.07 -19.21
N GLY A 27 1.18 1.19 -18.05
CA GLY A 27 2.17 0.23 -17.55
C GLY A 27 1.59 -0.88 -16.67
N ASP A 28 2.46 -1.60 -16.02
CA ASP A 28 2.11 -2.63 -15.03
C ASP A 28 1.79 -2.03 -13.65
N ALA A 29 1.40 -2.89 -12.70
CA ALA A 29 1.06 -2.45 -11.35
C ALA A 29 2.26 -1.81 -10.62
N ALA A 30 3.49 -2.24 -10.89
CA ALA A 30 4.67 -1.68 -10.22
C ALA A 30 4.96 -0.26 -10.71
N SER A 31 4.86 -0.03 -12.03
CA SER A 31 5.04 1.30 -12.61
C SER A 31 3.93 2.26 -12.18
N LEU A 32 2.68 1.81 -12.10
CA LEU A 32 1.57 2.64 -11.61
C LEU A 32 1.71 2.98 -10.13
N ALA A 33 2.04 2.02 -9.27
CA ALA A 33 2.28 2.28 -7.85
C ALA A 33 3.43 3.28 -7.64
N THR A 34 4.50 3.16 -8.45
CA THR A 34 5.64 4.09 -8.42
C THR A 34 5.23 5.49 -8.86
N GLU A 35 4.43 5.61 -9.93
CA GLU A 35 3.92 6.90 -10.39
C GLU A 35 3.04 7.58 -9.34
N LEU A 36 2.12 6.85 -8.72
CA LEU A 36 1.27 7.36 -7.63
C LEU A 36 2.09 7.77 -6.40
N ALA A 37 3.05 6.94 -5.98
CA ALA A 37 3.94 7.25 -4.87
C ALA A 37 4.75 8.54 -5.15
N SER A 38 5.28 8.67 -6.36
CA SER A 38 6.05 9.86 -6.77
C SER A 38 5.16 11.10 -6.87
N ALA A 39 3.96 10.99 -7.46
CA ALA A 39 3.02 12.11 -7.54
C ALA A 39 2.63 12.63 -6.15
N LYS A 40 2.35 11.73 -5.19
CA LYS A 40 2.06 12.10 -3.80
C LYS A 40 3.23 12.83 -3.15
N ALA A 41 4.43 12.29 -3.27
CA ALA A 41 5.63 12.91 -2.71
C ALA A 41 5.93 14.27 -3.34
N THR A 42 5.82 14.41 -4.66
CA THR A 42 6.05 15.66 -5.39
C THR A 42 5.05 16.74 -4.98
N ALA A 43 3.77 16.39 -4.84
CA ALA A 43 2.74 17.33 -4.39
C ALA A 43 3.04 17.89 -2.99
N VAL A 44 3.47 17.03 -2.05
CA VAL A 44 3.86 17.46 -0.70
C VAL A 44 5.19 18.24 -0.73
N SER A 45 6.16 17.84 -1.55
CA SER A 45 7.45 18.52 -1.68
C SER A 45 7.30 19.98 -2.13
N ALA A 46 6.31 20.27 -2.99
CA ALA A 46 6.01 21.65 -3.39
C ALA A 46 5.56 22.54 -2.22
N LEU A 47 5.00 21.94 -1.15
CA LEU A 47 4.58 22.63 0.07
C LEU A 47 5.68 22.68 1.14
N ARG A 48 6.77 21.95 0.94
CA ARG A 48 7.87 21.73 1.90
C ARG A 48 9.24 21.88 1.24
N PRO A 49 9.61 23.09 0.78
CA PRO A 49 10.91 23.31 0.14
C PRO A 49 12.07 22.93 1.06
N GLY A 50 13.05 22.22 0.53
CA GLY A 50 14.24 21.74 1.26
C GLY A 50 14.04 20.45 2.04
N ASP A 51 12.79 20.04 2.32
CA ASP A 51 12.51 18.79 3.04
C ASP A 51 12.65 17.58 2.11
N TRP A 52 13.07 16.44 2.70
CA TRP A 52 12.91 15.14 2.07
C TRP A 52 11.51 14.63 2.29
N VAL A 53 10.85 14.25 1.22
CA VAL A 53 9.46 13.75 1.24
C VAL A 53 9.42 12.30 0.82
N ILE A 54 8.79 11.46 1.64
CA ILE A 54 8.51 10.06 1.35
C ILE A 54 7.06 9.95 0.90
N GLY A 55 6.81 9.44 -0.29
CA GLY A 55 5.49 9.04 -0.75
C GLY A 55 5.41 7.54 -0.92
N SER A 56 4.26 6.95 -0.65
CA SER A 56 4.02 5.54 -0.93
C SER A 56 2.62 5.32 -1.50
N ASP A 57 2.49 4.26 -2.29
CA ASP A 57 1.20 3.78 -2.79
C ASP A 57 1.19 2.27 -2.92
N SER A 58 0.00 1.69 -2.81
CA SER A 58 -0.20 0.24 -2.90
C SER A 58 -1.39 -0.10 -3.78
N LEU A 59 -1.17 -1.03 -4.67
CA LEU A 59 -2.18 -1.59 -5.56
C LEU A 59 -2.39 -3.06 -5.24
N MET A 60 -3.63 -3.52 -5.35
CA MET A 60 -3.98 -4.91 -5.18
C MET A 60 -4.63 -5.48 -6.43
N THR A 61 -4.22 -6.69 -6.81
CA THR A 61 -4.79 -7.41 -7.94
C THR A 61 -5.11 -8.86 -7.59
N VAL A 62 -6.17 -9.38 -8.25
CA VAL A 62 -6.47 -10.82 -8.34
C VAL A 62 -6.49 -11.16 -9.83
N GLY A 63 -5.55 -11.99 -10.26
CA GLY A 63 -5.30 -12.17 -11.69
C GLY A 63 -4.99 -10.84 -12.38
N VAL A 64 -5.80 -10.47 -13.37
CA VAL A 64 -5.67 -9.20 -14.10
C VAL A 64 -6.56 -8.07 -13.55
N ARG A 65 -7.44 -8.38 -12.60
CA ARG A 65 -8.38 -7.41 -12.04
C ARG A 65 -7.74 -6.66 -10.89
N ARG A 66 -7.75 -5.33 -10.96
CA ARG A 66 -7.37 -4.43 -9.86
C ARG A 66 -8.58 -4.16 -8.96
N PHE A 67 -8.31 -4.03 -7.66
CA PHE A 67 -9.30 -3.68 -6.66
C PHE A 67 -8.88 -2.37 -5.97
N ASP A 68 -9.84 -1.50 -5.77
CA ASP A 68 -9.71 -0.29 -4.96
C ASP A 68 -10.34 -0.52 -3.58
N LYS A 69 -10.26 0.48 -2.68
CA LYS A 69 -10.93 0.44 -1.38
C LYS A 69 -12.43 0.28 -1.56
N PRO A 70 -13.10 -0.56 -0.76
CA PRO A 70 -14.55 -0.72 -0.84
C PRO A 70 -15.25 0.57 -0.40
N ARG A 71 -16.34 0.90 -1.07
CA ARG A 71 -17.14 2.10 -0.79
C ARG A 71 -18.03 1.93 0.44
N ASN A 72 -18.35 0.69 0.78
CA ASN A 72 -19.23 0.32 1.89
C ASN A 72 -18.97 -1.13 2.32
N ARG A 73 -19.62 -1.57 3.42
CA ARG A 73 -19.48 -2.90 4.00
C ARG A 73 -19.93 -4.02 3.04
N ASP A 74 -20.98 -3.78 2.25
CA ASP A 74 -21.49 -4.79 1.31
C ASP A 74 -20.47 -5.05 0.19
N GLU A 75 -19.87 -4.00 -0.37
CA GLU A 75 -18.77 -4.13 -1.34
C GLU A 75 -17.54 -4.80 -0.73
N ALA A 76 -17.25 -4.53 0.54
CA ALA A 76 -16.18 -5.23 1.26
C ALA A 76 -16.45 -6.74 1.36
N ALA A 77 -17.69 -7.13 1.64
CA ALA A 77 -18.09 -8.55 1.64
C ALA A 77 -17.96 -9.19 0.25
N GLU A 78 -18.36 -8.47 -0.81
CA GLU A 78 -18.22 -8.94 -2.20
C GLU A 78 -16.74 -9.11 -2.58
N HIS A 79 -15.87 -8.18 -2.15
CA HIS A 79 -14.42 -8.30 -2.33
C HIS A 79 -13.90 -9.58 -1.67
N LEU A 80 -14.22 -9.82 -0.39
CA LEU A 80 -13.78 -11.01 0.34
C LEU A 80 -14.27 -12.30 -0.30
N ARG A 81 -15.52 -12.35 -0.80
CA ARG A 81 -16.03 -13.49 -1.58
C ARG A 81 -15.20 -13.72 -2.85
N THR A 82 -14.86 -12.63 -3.55
CA THR A 82 -14.04 -12.71 -4.77
C THR A 82 -12.61 -13.18 -4.47
N PHE A 83 -12.07 -12.83 -3.30
CA PHE A 83 -10.72 -13.23 -2.89
C PHE A 83 -10.64 -14.66 -2.37
N SER A 84 -11.75 -15.23 -1.92
CA SER A 84 -11.83 -16.58 -1.36
C SER A 84 -11.18 -17.62 -2.28
N GLY A 85 -10.22 -18.39 -1.76
CA GLY A 85 -9.47 -19.40 -2.52
C GLY A 85 -8.51 -18.84 -3.57
N GLN A 86 -8.29 -17.52 -3.65
CA GLN A 86 -7.43 -16.89 -4.66
C GLN A 86 -6.09 -16.44 -4.07
N ALA A 87 -5.12 -16.27 -4.96
CA ALA A 87 -3.90 -15.53 -4.66
C ALA A 87 -4.12 -14.05 -5.01
N ILE A 88 -4.00 -13.18 -4.03
CA ILE A 88 -3.97 -11.73 -4.24
C ILE A 88 -2.54 -11.25 -4.29
N ILE A 89 -2.26 -10.28 -5.13
CA ILE A 89 -0.95 -9.66 -5.27
C ILE A 89 -1.05 -8.22 -4.79
N LEU A 90 -0.27 -7.89 -3.77
CA LEU A 90 0.00 -6.53 -3.36
C LEU A 90 1.28 -6.04 -4.02
N THR A 91 1.20 -4.87 -4.65
CA THR A 91 2.36 -4.16 -5.21
C THR A 91 2.44 -2.82 -4.51
N SER A 92 3.48 -2.62 -3.71
CA SER A 92 3.70 -1.39 -2.96
C SER A 92 4.95 -0.69 -3.46
N ALA A 93 4.84 0.62 -3.66
CA ALA A 93 5.96 1.45 -4.08
C ALA A 93 6.22 2.57 -3.09
N VAL A 94 7.46 3.00 -3.06
CA VAL A 94 7.94 4.14 -2.26
C VAL A 94 8.81 5.05 -3.13
N SER A 95 8.67 6.34 -2.93
CA SER A 95 9.43 7.39 -3.62
C SER A 95 10.03 8.34 -2.60
N LEU A 96 11.28 8.76 -2.83
CA LEU A 96 11.94 9.88 -2.15
C LEU A 96 12.00 11.06 -3.10
N VAL A 97 11.49 12.19 -2.66
CA VAL A 97 11.45 13.44 -3.42
C VAL A 97 12.07 14.56 -2.59
N ARG A 98 12.79 15.46 -3.26
CA ARG A 98 13.28 16.69 -2.65
C ARG A 98 13.17 17.82 -3.66
N ASP A 99 12.69 18.98 -3.23
CA ASP A 99 12.54 20.17 -4.09
C ASP A 99 11.84 19.91 -5.42
N GLY A 100 10.84 18.99 -5.40
CA GLY A 100 10.05 18.57 -6.58
C GLY A 100 10.71 17.50 -7.45
N GLU A 101 11.98 17.15 -7.21
CA GLU A 101 12.70 16.14 -8.00
C GLU A 101 12.64 14.76 -7.33
N VAL A 102 12.34 13.74 -8.15
CA VAL A 102 12.31 12.34 -7.71
C VAL A 102 13.75 11.81 -7.63
N GLU A 103 14.24 11.64 -6.41
CA GLU A 103 15.62 11.23 -6.12
C GLU A 103 15.83 9.71 -6.08
N TRP A 104 14.77 8.98 -5.76
CA TRP A 104 14.81 7.53 -5.68
C TRP A 104 13.41 6.93 -5.62
N THR A 105 13.25 5.76 -6.22
CA THR A 105 12.02 4.96 -6.14
C THR A 105 12.34 3.50 -5.95
N HIS A 106 11.40 2.77 -5.34
CA HIS A 106 11.43 1.31 -5.27
C HIS A 106 10.00 0.76 -5.25
N ALA A 107 9.79 -0.35 -5.94
CA ALA A 107 8.52 -1.09 -5.87
C ALA A 107 8.80 -2.56 -5.58
N ASP A 108 7.95 -3.17 -4.76
CA ASP A 108 8.04 -4.58 -4.40
C ASP A 108 6.65 -5.23 -4.39
N ARG A 109 6.64 -6.58 -4.39
CA ARG A 109 5.41 -7.37 -4.47
C ARG A 109 5.37 -8.42 -3.37
N ALA A 110 4.15 -8.62 -2.84
CA ALA A 110 3.84 -9.74 -1.97
C ALA A 110 2.62 -10.49 -2.53
N THR A 111 2.64 -11.81 -2.41
CA THR A 111 1.52 -12.69 -2.77
C THR A 111 0.91 -13.26 -1.50
N LEU A 112 -0.39 -13.03 -1.30
CA LEU A 112 -1.13 -13.52 -0.16
C LEU A 112 -2.15 -14.55 -0.65
N HIS A 113 -2.05 -15.78 -0.16
CA HIS A 113 -2.95 -16.88 -0.54
C HIS A 113 -4.12 -16.90 0.42
N VAL A 114 -5.27 -16.46 -0.08
CA VAL A 114 -6.52 -16.44 0.69
C VAL A 114 -7.07 -17.84 0.76
N ARG A 115 -7.37 -18.29 1.99
CA ARG A 115 -8.05 -19.57 2.21
C ARG A 115 -9.50 -19.54 1.70
N ASP A 116 -10.19 -20.66 1.66
CA ASP A 116 -11.62 -20.68 1.41
C ASP A 116 -12.35 -19.99 2.56
N LEU A 117 -13.12 -18.94 2.24
CA LEU A 117 -13.88 -18.13 3.19
C LEU A 117 -15.37 -18.47 3.07
N SER A 118 -15.99 -18.90 4.17
CA SER A 118 -17.45 -19.04 4.23
C SER A 118 -18.12 -17.68 4.42
N ASP A 119 -19.38 -17.54 3.97
CA ASP A 119 -20.17 -16.32 4.22
C ASP A 119 -20.27 -16.01 5.72
N THR A 120 -20.45 -17.04 6.57
CA THR A 120 -20.48 -16.87 8.03
C THR A 120 -19.19 -16.27 8.57
N PHE A 121 -18.03 -16.70 8.05
CA PHE A 121 -16.75 -16.12 8.44
C PHE A 121 -16.64 -14.67 7.96
N ILE A 122 -16.99 -14.38 6.70
CA ILE A 122 -16.93 -13.03 6.11
C ILE A 122 -17.77 -12.05 6.95
N GLU A 123 -19.01 -12.42 7.29
CA GLU A 123 -19.88 -11.56 8.10
C GLU A 123 -19.28 -11.33 9.51
N SER A 124 -18.84 -12.38 10.19
CA SER A 124 -18.22 -12.27 11.51
C SER A 124 -16.93 -11.45 11.48
N TYR A 125 -16.14 -11.58 10.43
CA TYR A 125 -14.92 -10.80 10.23
C TYR A 125 -15.24 -9.31 10.05
N LEU A 126 -16.19 -8.98 9.20
CA LEU A 126 -16.61 -7.60 8.95
C LEU A 126 -17.30 -6.99 10.17
N ASP A 127 -18.07 -7.75 10.94
CA ASP A 127 -18.66 -7.26 12.21
C ASP A 127 -17.60 -6.82 13.22
N ALA A 128 -16.43 -7.47 13.18
CA ALA A 128 -15.34 -7.18 14.11
C ALA A 128 -14.34 -6.11 13.61
N GLU A 129 -14.16 -5.98 12.29
CA GLU A 129 -13.08 -5.18 11.69
C GLU A 129 -13.60 -3.97 10.89
N TRP A 130 -14.90 -3.87 10.60
CA TRP A 130 -15.48 -2.70 9.96
C TRP A 130 -15.72 -1.56 10.99
N PRO A 131 -15.45 -0.28 10.66
CA PRO A 131 -15.10 0.25 9.33
C PRO A 131 -13.59 0.26 9.00
N GLU A 132 -12.72 -0.14 9.91
CA GLU A 132 -11.27 0.04 9.80
C GLU A 132 -10.68 -0.63 8.54
N VAL A 133 -11.14 -1.83 8.18
CA VAL A 133 -10.69 -2.53 6.96
C VAL A 133 -11.20 -1.90 5.67
N GLY A 134 -12.20 -1.03 5.74
CA GLY A 134 -12.68 -0.23 4.61
C GLY A 134 -11.66 0.77 4.09
N TYR A 135 -10.67 1.14 4.90
CA TYR A 135 -9.57 2.00 4.50
C TYR A 135 -8.43 1.25 3.78
N CYS A 136 -8.52 -0.07 3.67
CA CYS A 136 -7.52 -0.93 3.05
C CYS A 136 -8.01 -1.48 1.71
N VAL A 137 -7.18 -1.45 0.66
CA VAL A 137 -7.54 -1.96 -0.68
C VAL A 137 -7.89 -3.45 -0.69
N GLY A 138 -7.33 -4.23 0.26
CA GLY A 138 -7.56 -5.68 0.40
C GLY A 138 -8.62 -6.05 1.43
N VAL A 139 -9.29 -5.09 2.06
CA VAL A 139 -10.25 -5.35 3.15
C VAL A 139 -9.62 -6.13 4.31
N PHE A 140 -8.32 -5.91 4.60
CA PHE A 140 -7.64 -6.56 5.72
C PHE A 140 -6.54 -5.67 6.32
N ARG A 141 -6.21 -5.96 7.57
CA ARG A 141 -5.04 -5.45 8.29
C ARG A 141 -4.24 -6.64 8.81
N MET A 142 -2.96 -6.76 8.42
CA MET A 142 -2.09 -7.89 8.82
C MET A 142 -1.75 -7.88 10.31
N GLU A 143 -1.76 -6.72 10.93
CA GLU A 143 -1.55 -6.51 12.36
C GLU A 143 -2.81 -6.78 13.21
N GLY A 144 -3.92 -7.16 12.56
CA GLY A 144 -5.20 -7.47 13.18
C GLY A 144 -5.74 -8.85 12.77
N ARG A 145 -7.06 -9.00 12.84
CA ARG A 145 -7.74 -10.25 12.46
C ARG A 145 -7.62 -10.58 10.97
N GLY A 146 -7.21 -9.62 10.14
CA GLY A 146 -7.00 -9.83 8.71
C GLY A 146 -6.01 -10.96 8.39
N VAL A 147 -5.07 -11.27 9.30
CA VAL A 147 -4.17 -12.41 9.12
C VAL A 147 -4.89 -13.75 8.99
N GLN A 148 -6.11 -13.88 9.55
CA GLN A 148 -6.92 -15.11 9.46
C GLN A 148 -7.49 -15.39 8.05
N LEU A 149 -7.39 -14.44 7.14
CA LEU A 149 -7.82 -14.62 5.75
C LEU A 149 -6.86 -15.52 4.94
N PHE A 150 -5.62 -15.70 5.42
CA PHE A 150 -4.55 -16.27 4.60
C PHE A 150 -4.06 -17.61 5.14
N ASP A 151 -3.77 -18.54 4.23
CA ASP A 151 -3.05 -19.78 4.52
C ASP A 151 -1.54 -19.60 4.36
N ARG A 152 -1.11 -18.71 3.45
CA ARG A 152 0.29 -18.46 3.15
C ARG A 152 0.51 -17.03 2.67
N VAL A 153 1.68 -16.51 2.98
CA VAL A 153 2.17 -15.21 2.51
C VAL A 153 3.57 -15.40 1.94
N ASP A 154 3.79 -14.94 0.71
CA ASP A 154 5.08 -14.92 0.04
C ASP A 154 5.46 -13.46 -0.25
N GLY A 155 6.52 -12.96 0.38
CA GLY A 155 6.99 -11.58 0.21
C GLY A 155 7.37 -10.90 1.52
N ASP A 156 7.78 -9.65 1.41
CA ASP A 156 8.21 -8.85 2.55
C ASP A 156 7.01 -8.29 3.35
N HIS A 157 7.10 -8.36 4.68
CA HIS A 157 6.03 -7.89 5.57
C HIS A 157 5.72 -6.41 5.41
N PHE A 158 6.74 -5.57 5.25
CA PHE A 158 6.55 -4.13 5.11
C PHE A 158 5.92 -3.76 3.77
N THR A 159 6.22 -4.54 2.72
CA THR A 159 5.53 -4.43 1.42
C THR A 159 4.03 -4.67 1.57
N ILE A 160 3.62 -5.65 2.39
CA ILE A 160 2.21 -5.92 2.67
C ILE A 160 1.56 -4.78 3.46
N LEU A 161 2.29 -4.17 4.38
CA LEU A 161 1.83 -2.99 5.13
C LEU A 161 1.79 -1.70 4.29
N GLY A 162 2.21 -1.74 3.02
CA GLY A 162 2.06 -0.65 2.07
C GLY A 162 3.30 0.17 1.77
N MET A 163 4.46 -0.17 2.36
CA MET A 163 5.72 0.55 2.11
C MET A 163 6.91 -0.42 2.21
N PRO A 164 7.68 -0.65 1.14
CA PRO A 164 8.92 -1.43 1.19
C PRO A 164 9.98 -0.75 2.09
N LEU A 165 9.91 -1.01 3.41
CA LEU A 165 10.66 -0.27 4.41
C LEU A 165 12.16 -0.55 4.35
N LEU A 166 12.59 -1.80 4.15
CA LEU A 166 14.01 -2.14 4.16
C LEU A 166 14.79 -1.46 3.03
N PRO A 167 14.32 -1.47 1.76
CA PRO A 167 14.92 -0.68 0.68
C PRO A 167 14.92 0.83 0.98
N LEU A 168 13.83 1.35 1.54
CA LEU A 168 13.72 2.76 1.91
C LEU A 168 14.79 3.14 2.96
N LEU A 169 14.95 2.37 4.03
CA LEU A 169 15.99 2.61 5.04
C LEU A 169 17.39 2.58 4.42
N GLY A 170 17.64 1.70 3.45
CA GLY A 170 18.89 1.68 2.67
C GLY A 170 19.09 2.98 1.90
N ALA A 171 18.05 3.49 1.24
CA ALA A 171 18.11 4.74 0.49
C ALA A 171 18.31 5.97 1.40
N LEU A 172 17.71 5.97 2.61
CA LEU A 172 17.91 7.03 3.61
C LEU A 172 19.34 7.04 4.15
N ARG A 173 19.93 5.86 4.45
CA ARG A 173 21.34 5.76 4.88
C ARG A 173 22.29 6.26 3.80
N ALA A 174 22.07 5.86 2.55
CA ALA A 174 22.91 6.28 1.43
C ALA A 174 22.94 7.81 1.24
N ARG A 175 21.93 8.52 1.76
CA ARG A 175 21.81 9.99 1.71
C ARG A 175 22.19 10.67 3.02
N GLY A 176 22.62 9.91 4.03
CA GLY A 176 22.97 10.43 5.35
C GLY A 176 21.80 10.99 6.15
N LEU A 177 20.58 10.56 5.83
CA LEU A 177 19.34 11.00 6.50
C LEU A 177 19.07 10.24 7.81
N ILE A 178 19.65 9.06 7.94
CA ILE A 178 19.68 8.26 9.16
C ILE A 178 21.08 7.67 9.35
N ALA A 179 21.39 7.24 10.58
CA ALA A 179 22.67 6.62 10.88
C ALA A 179 22.89 5.32 10.08
N ALA A 180 24.17 5.07 9.72
CA ALA A 180 24.59 3.87 8.98
C ALA A 180 24.64 2.65 9.91
#